data_d41f16dbf0a95c60bdfd943ebbd135a7
#
_entry.id   d41f16dbf0a95c60bdfd943ebbd135a7
#
_cell.length_a   1.000
_cell.length_b   1.000
_cell.length_c   1.000
_cell.angle_alpha   90.00
_cell.angle_beta   90.00
_cell.angle_gamma   90.00
#
_symmetry.space_group_name_H-M   'P 1'
#
loop_
_entity.id
_entity.type
_entity.pdbx_description
1 polymer ?
#
loop_
_entity_poly.entity_id
_entity_poly.type
_entity_poly.pdbx_seq_one_letter_code
_entity_poly.pdbx_strand_id
1 'polypeptide(L)'
;MIVVSNTTPLIGLASIGRFDLLHAIFGEITIAQAVYDEAVVAGRKEGGAKREVSGATWVNTVSVRDRLAVEVLLDELDLGEAETIILARELHADW
;
A
#
# COMPACT_ATOMS: atom_id res chain seq x y z
N MET A 1 -9.51 10.01 -9.81
CA MET A 1 -8.07 10.09 -9.45
C MET A 1 -7.62 8.76 -8.88
N ILE A 2 -6.52 8.23 -9.36
CA ILE A 2 -5.98 6.98 -8.86
C ILE A 2 -4.80 7.29 -7.94
N VAL A 3 -4.90 6.85 -6.69
CA VAL A 3 -3.87 7.07 -5.66
C VAL A 3 -3.32 5.72 -5.25
N VAL A 4 -2.00 5.55 -5.38
CA VAL A 4 -1.31 4.33 -4.95
C VAL A 4 -0.44 4.65 -3.74
N SER A 5 -0.55 3.86 -2.69
CA SER A 5 0.21 4.08 -1.45
C SER A 5 1.14 2.91 -1.15
N ASN A 6 2.29 3.21 -0.56
CA ASN A 6 3.17 2.19 0.01
C ASN A 6 2.80 1.96 1.50
N THR A 7 3.58 1.15 2.18
CA THR A 7 3.27 0.71 3.56
C THR A 7 3.44 1.82 4.60
N THR A 8 4.40 2.71 4.43
CA THR A 8 4.77 3.69 5.45
C THR A 8 3.61 4.57 5.93
N PRO A 9 2.86 5.25 5.04
CA PRO A 9 1.75 6.09 5.53
C PRO A 9 0.61 5.26 6.13
N LEU A 10 0.43 4.02 5.67
CA LEU A 10 -0.61 3.15 6.22
C LEU A 10 -0.33 2.84 7.69
N ILE A 11 0.86 2.37 7.98
CA ILE A 11 1.26 2.03 9.35
C ILE A 11 1.37 3.28 10.20
N GLY A 12 1.97 4.34 9.67
CA GLY A 12 2.15 5.58 10.40
C GLY A 12 0.84 6.18 10.88
N LEU A 13 -0.14 6.29 9.99
CA LEU A 13 -1.43 6.87 10.36
C LEU A 13 -2.24 5.94 11.25
N ALA A 14 -2.16 4.63 11.03
CA ALA A 14 -2.83 3.67 11.92
C ALA A 14 -2.28 3.74 13.33
N SER A 15 -0.97 3.94 13.49
CA SER A 15 -0.33 3.97 14.81
C SER A 15 -0.77 5.15 15.66
N ILE A 16 -1.20 6.24 15.05
CA ILE A 16 -1.70 7.42 15.77
C ILE A 16 -3.23 7.50 15.76
N GLY A 17 -3.90 6.44 15.33
CA GLY A 17 -5.36 6.39 15.31
C GLY A 17 -6.01 7.28 14.26
N ARG A 18 -5.29 7.63 13.18
CA ARG A 18 -5.78 8.54 12.14
C ARG A 18 -5.76 7.94 10.75
N PHE A 19 -5.96 6.63 10.65
CA PHE A 19 -6.03 5.95 9.36
C PHE A 19 -7.14 6.52 8.45
N ASP A 20 -8.20 7.00 9.06
CA ASP A 20 -9.34 7.61 8.37
C ASP A 20 -8.96 8.84 7.54
N LEU A 21 -7.83 9.49 7.85
CA LEU A 21 -7.38 10.64 7.08
C LEU A 21 -7.14 10.33 5.61
N LEU A 22 -6.66 9.12 5.32
CA LEU A 22 -6.45 8.70 3.93
C LEU A 22 -7.75 8.70 3.16
N HIS A 23 -8.81 8.19 3.77
CA HIS A 23 -10.14 8.18 3.16
C HIS A 23 -10.68 9.60 3.00
N ALA A 24 -10.50 10.43 4.03
CA ALA A 24 -11.01 11.81 4.01
C ALA A 24 -10.35 12.64 2.91
N ILE A 25 -9.05 12.42 2.68
CA ILE A 25 -8.30 13.23 1.71
C ILE A 25 -8.44 12.68 0.29
N PHE A 26 -8.37 11.37 0.12
CA PHE A 26 -8.27 10.76 -1.21
C PHE A 26 -9.51 9.98 -1.65
N GLY A 27 -10.46 9.70 -0.76
CA GLY A 27 -11.60 8.84 -1.05
C GLY A 27 -11.19 7.38 -1.05
N GLU A 28 -10.68 6.89 -2.18
CA GLU A 28 -10.17 5.53 -2.30
C GLU A 28 -8.68 5.54 -2.55
N ILE A 29 -8.00 4.52 -2.04
CA ILE A 29 -6.59 4.29 -2.36
C ILE A 29 -6.41 2.87 -2.85
N THR A 30 -5.33 2.66 -3.63
CA THR A 30 -4.97 1.35 -4.14
C THR A 30 -3.58 0.99 -3.61
N ILE A 31 -3.41 -0.25 -3.21
CA ILE A 31 -2.12 -0.75 -2.72
C ILE A 31 -1.75 -2.04 -3.44
N ALA A 32 -0.46 -2.29 -3.58
CA ALA A 32 0.03 -3.53 -4.13
C ALA A 32 -0.15 -4.67 -3.12
N GLN A 33 -0.19 -5.90 -3.60
CA GLN A 33 -0.34 -7.06 -2.73
C GLN A 33 0.76 -7.13 -1.66
N ALA A 34 2.01 -6.84 -2.03
CA ALA A 34 3.12 -6.86 -1.07
C ALA A 34 2.93 -5.81 0.03
N VAL A 35 2.35 -4.66 -0.30
CA VAL A 35 2.05 -3.63 0.69
C VAL A 35 0.97 -4.10 1.65
N TYR A 36 -0.07 -4.75 1.14
CA TYR A 36 -1.09 -5.35 1.99
C TYR A 36 -0.46 -6.36 2.96
N ASP A 37 0.35 -7.25 2.43
CA ASP A 37 0.99 -8.28 3.24
C ASP A 37 1.87 -7.67 4.33
N GLU A 38 2.66 -6.67 4.00
CA GLU A 38 3.51 -5.98 4.98
C GLU A 38 2.68 -5.27 6.05
N ALA A 39 1.65 -4.55 5.65
CA ALA A 39 0.82 -3.78 6.59
C ALA A 39 0.07 -4.71 7.54
N VAL A 40 -0.45 -5.83 7.03
CA VAL A 40 -1.19 -6.81 7.83
C VAL A 40 -0.25 -7.63 8.71
N VAL A 41 0.86 -8.12 8.16
CA VAL A 41 1.81 -8.96 8.91
C VAL A 41 2.58 -8.13 9.93
N ALA A 42 3.14 -6.99 9.51
CA ALA A 42 3.87 -6.10 10.40
C ALA A 42 2.95 -5.55 11.49
N GLY A 43 1.70 -5.33 11.15
CA GLY A 43 0.69 -4.84 12.07
C GLY A 43 0.38 -5.75 13.24
N ARG A 44 0.84 -7.00 13.20
CA ARG A 44 0.67 -7.92 14.32
C ARG A 44 1.52 -7.54 15.52
N LYS A 45 2.64 -6.89 15.30
CA LYS A 45 3.65 -6.71 16.34
C LYS A 45 3.47 -5.46 17.14
N GLU A 46 2.99 -4.37 16.57
CA GLU A 46 2.88 -3.11 17.28
C GLU A 46 1.77 -2.23 16.75
N GLY A 47 0.54 -2.59 17.08
CA GLY A 47 -0.60 -1.75 16.75
C GLY A 47 -0.67 -1.31 15.30
N GLY A 48 -0.09 -2.10 14.40
CA GLY A 48 0.01 -1.74 13.02
C GLY A 48 -1.34 -1.69 12.31
N ALA A 49 -1.32 -1.84 11.01
CA ALA A 49 -2.47 -1.53 10.18
C ALA A 49 -3.35 -2.73 9.85
N LYS A 50 -3.25 -3.83 10.60
CA LYS A 50 -3.98 -5.06 10.25
C LYS A 50 -5.49 -4.85 10.19
N ARG A 51 -6.07 -4.30 11.26
CA ARG A 51 -7.51 -4.06 11.30
C ARG A 51 -7.92 -2.99 10.31
N GLU A 52 -7.15 -1.92 10.29
CA GLU A 52 -7.44 -0.77 9.46
C GLU A 52 -7.44 -1.15 7.98
N VAL A 53 -6.38 -1.79 7.51
CA VAL A 53 -6.25 -2.13 6.09
C VAL A 53 -7.23 -3.23 5.70
N SER A 54 -7.33 -4.30 6.50
CA SER A 54 -8.21 -5.40 6.14
C SER A 54 -9.70 -5.06 6.26
N GLY A 55 -10.04 -4.09 7.11
CA GLY A 55 -11.43 -3.67 7.31
C GLY A 55 -11.87 -2.50 6.45
N ALA A 56 -10.96 -1.83 5.73
CA ALA A 56 -11.30 -0.63 4.98
C ALA A 56 -11.84 -0.99 3.59
N THR A 57 -13.10 -0.66 3.35
CA THR A 57 -13.74 -0.91 2.04
C THR A 57 -13.21 0.01 0.95
N TRP A 58 -12.56 1.10 1.33
CA TRP A 58 -12.00 2.10 0.41
C TRP A 58 -10.53 1.85 0.07
N VAL A 59 -9.95 0.77 0.56
CA VAL A 59 -8.60 0.33 0.20
C VAL A 59 -8.72 -0.85 -0.76
N ASN A 60 -8.19 -0.68 -1.97
CA ASN A 60 -8.22 -1.71 -3.01
C ASN A 60 -6.85 -2.34 -3.14
N THR A 61 -6.77 -3.65 -3.03
CA THR A 61 -5.51 -4.38 -3.17
C THR A 61 -5.43 -5.00 -4.56
N VAL A 62 -4.36 -4.71 -5.28
CA VAL A 62 -4.17 -5.14 -6.67
C VAL A 62 -2.80 -5.78 -6.82
N SER A 63 -2.75 -6.89 -7.57
CA SER A 63 -1.50 -7.56 -7.88
C SER A 63 -0.85 -6.90 -9.09
N VAL A 64 0.47 -6.72 -9.02
CA VAL A 64 1.25 -6.21 -10.14
C VAL A 64 1.32 -7.27 -11.23
N ARG A 65 1.21 -6.85 -12.49
CA ARG A 65 1.27 -7.75 -13.64
C ARG A 65 2.69 -7.97 -14.13
N ASP A 66 3.48 -6.92 -14.21
CA ASP A 66 4.85 -6.99 -14.76
C ASP A 66 5.85 -7.40 -13.67
N ARG A 67 5.95 -8.70 -13.44
CA ARG A 67 6.84 -9.24 -12.41
C ARG A 67 8.31 -9.03 -12.73
N LEU A 68 8.67 -8.99 -14.01
CA LEU A 68 10.06 -8.76 -14.41
C LEU A 68 10.50 -7.35 -14.01
N ALA A 69 9.65 -6.35 -14.23
CA ALA A 69 9.95 -4.98 -13.82
C ALA A 69 10.13 -4.89 -12.31
N VAL A 70 9.31 -5.61 -11.53
CA VAL A 70 9.47 -5.66 -10.07
C VAL A 70 10.84 -6.23 -9.71
N GLU A 71 11.25 -7.34 -10.33
CA GLU A 71 12.54 -7.97 -10.03
C GLU A 71 13.73 -7.05 -10.28
N VAL A 72 13.67 -6.26 -11.35
CA VAL A 72 14.73 -5.28 -11.65
C VAL A 72 14.89 -4.29 -10.51
N LEU A 73 13.78 -3.83 -9.93
CA LEU A 73 13.83 -2.85 -8.85
C LEU A 73 14.27 -3.45 -7.51
N LEU A 74 14.19 -4.76 -7.34
CA LEU A 74 14.56 -5.42 -6.08
C LEU A 74 16.05 -5.31 -5.74
N ASP A 75 16.88 -4.92 -6.69
CA ASP A 75 18.30 -4.68 -6.42
C ASP A 75 18.50 -3.52 -5.43
N GLU A 76 17.59 -2.56 -5.40
CA GLU A 76 17.73 -1.36 -4.57
C GLU A 76 16.53 -1.10 -3.66
N LEU A 77 15.39 -1.71 -3.93
CA LEU A 77 14.16 -1.47 -3.19
C LEU A 77 13.64 -2.78 -2.59
N ASP A 78 12.87 -2.68 -1.51
CA ASP A 78 12.18 -3.85 -1.01
C ASP A 78 10.95 -4.17 -1.88
N LEU A 79 10.32 -5.30 -1.63
CA LEU A 79 9.23 -5.79 -2.46
C LEU A 79 8.03 -4.83 -2.45
N GLY A 80 7.67 -4.29 -1.30
CA GLY A 80 6.54 -3.37 -1.20
C GLY A 80 6.78 -2.09 -1.99
N GLU A 81 7.98 -1.53 -1.89
CA GLU A 81 8.35 -0.33 -2.65
C GLU A 81 8.38 -0.61 -4.14
N ALA A 82 8.99 -1.72 -4.54
CA ALA A 82 9.09 -2.10 -5.94
C ALA A 82 7.71 -2.30 -6.56
N GLU A 83 6.84 -3.06 -5.89
CA GLU A 83 5.49 -3.30 -6.39
C GLU A 83 4.68 -2.01 -6.46
N THR A 84 4.85 -1.12 -5.49
CA THR A 84 4.13 0.16 -5.49
C THR A 84 4.48 0.99 -6.72
N ILE A 85 5.76 1.09 -7.05
CA ILE A 85 6.20 1.85 -8.22
C ILE A 85 5.65 1.25 -9.51
N ILE A 86 5.75 -0.05 -9.68
CA ILE A 86 5.28 -0.71 -10.90
C ILE A 86 3.75 -0.65 -11.00
N LEU A 87 3.05 -0.81 -9.89
CA LEU A 87 1.60 -0.69 -9.87
C LEU A 87 1.15 0.72 -10.27
N ALA A 88 1.82 1.75 -9.73
CA ALA A 88 1.51 3.13 -10.08
C ALA A 88 1.66 3.35 -11.58
N ARG A 89 2.68 2.76 -12.18
CA ARG A 89 2.91 2.84 -13.62
C ARG A 89 1.81 2.11 -14.39
N GLU A 90 1.46 0.89 -13.97
CA GLU A 90 0.43 0.09 -14.65
C GLU A 90 -0.93 0.75 -14.61
N LEU A 91 -1.27 1.39 -13.52
CA LEU A 91 -2.56 2.03 -13.33
C LEU A 91 -2.59 3.50 -13.78
N HIS A 92 -1.47 4.04 -14.24
CA HIS A 92 -1.33 5.47 -14.57
C HIS A 92 -1.78 6.33 -13.38
N ALA A 93 -1.26 6.02 -12.20
CA ALA A 93 -1.67 6.69 -10.98
C ALA A 93 -1.34 8.17 -10.98
N ASP A 94 -2.23 8.96 -10.36
CA ASP A 94 -2.04 10.41 -10.21
C ASP A 94 -1.12 10.72 -9.02
N TRP A 95 -1.12 9.85 -8.04
CA TRP A 95 -0.35 9.99 -6.80
C TRP A 95 0.29 8.68 -6.39
#